data_8ebbdd0d1ae05ab194ac44bd32d03f87
#
_entry.id   8ebbdd0d1ae05ab194ac44bd32d03f87
#
_cell.length_a   1.000
_cell.length_b   1.000
_cell.length_c   1.000
_cell.angle_alpha   90.00
_cell.angle_beta   90.00
_cell.angle_gamma   90.00
#
_symmetry.space_group_name_H-M   'P 1'
#
loop_
_entity.id
_entity.type
_entity.pdbx_description
1 polymer ?
#
loop_
_entity_poly.entity_id
_entity_poly.type
_entity_poly.pdbx_seq_one_letter_code
_entity_poly.pdbx_strand_id
1 'polypeptide(L)'
;MVTNKTKIGEHMSLLDTSKSYRPFHYPWAVELTKKHEEIHWVEDEAELSEDVQDWKTKLTENEKDFVTQILRLFTQSDVQVGDNYHELMIPKFKNNEIRNMLASFANREGVHQRAYALLNDTL
;
A
#
# COMPACT_ATOMS: atom_id res chain seq x y z
N MET A 1 -15.11 -36.43 34.99
CA MET A 1 -15.74 -35.48 34.05
C MET A 1 -15.04 -34.15 34.17
N VAL A 2 -14.15 -33.85 33.25
CA VAL A 2 -13.47 -32.53 33.19
C VAL A 2 -14.30 -31.68 32.25
N THR A 3 -15.05 -30.74 32.79
CA THR A 3 -15.79 -29.76 32.02
C THR A 3 -14.79 -28.78 31.42
N ASN A 4 -14.58 -28.93 30.14
CA ASN A 4 -13.83 -27.99 29.33
C ASN A 4 -14.66 -26.70 29.21
N LYS A 5 -14.49 -25.76 30.16
CA LYS A 5 -14.99 -24.41 30.02
C LYS A 5 -14.19 -23.75 28.92
N THR A 6 -14.74 -23.70 27.73
CA THR A 6 -14.31 -22.83 26.64
C THR A 6 -14.27 -21.41 27.21
N LYS A 7 -13.09 -20.85 27.39
CA LYS A 7 -12.91 -19.44 27.75
C LYS A 7 -13.39 -18.61 26.55
N ILE A 8 -14.63 -18.15 26.64
CA ILE A 8 -15.15 -17.12 25.75
C ILE A 8 -14.52 -15.82 26.21
N GLY A 9 -13.67 -15.21 25.36
CA GLY A 9 -13.29 -13.80 25.47
C GLY A 9 -11.89 -13.48 26.00
N GLU A 10 -10.84 -14.23 25.65
CA GLU A 10 -9.50 -13.64 25.68
C GLU A 10 -9.36 -12.74 24.45
N HIS A 11 -9.32 -11.42 24.69
CA HIS A 11 -9.09 -10.43 23.66
C HIS A 11 -7.68 -10.65 23.09
N MET A 12 -7.58 -11.11 21.82
CA MET A 12 -6.30 -11.28 21.15
C MET A 12 -5.63 -9.92 20.96
N SER A 13 -4.36 -9.79 21.37
CA SER A 13 -3.56 -8.62 21.09
C SER A 13 -3.19 -8.55 19.59
N LEU A 14 -3.03 -7.35 19.05
CA LEU A 14 -2.49 -7.13 17.69
C LEU A 14 -1.10 -7.74 17.50
N LEU A 15 -0.36 -7.98 18.58
CA LEU A 15 0.97 -8.59 18.55
C LEU A 15 0.93 -10.13 18.63
N ASP A 16 -0.23 -10.71 18.88
CA ASP A 16 -0.38 -12.14 18.96
C ASP A 16 -0.38 -12.79 17.57
N THR A 17 0.23 -13.97 17.48
CA THR A 17 0.31 -14.73 16.24
C THR A 17 -0.99 -15.49 15.99
N SER A 18 -1.55 -15.37 14.78
CA SER A 18 -2.61 -16.22 14.28
C SER A 18 -2.29 -16.63 12.85
N LYS A 19 -2.22 -17.95 12.62
CA LYS A 19 -1.95 -18.54 11.29
C LYS A 19 -3.19 -19.17 10.67
N SER A 20 -4.32 -19.17 11.36
CA SER A 20 -5.58 -19.70 10.86
C SER A 20 -6.33 -18.61 10.08
N TYR A 21 -6.93 -19.02 8.95
CA TYR A 21 -7.77 -18.08 8.19
C TYR A 21 -9.00 -17.64 9.01
N ARG A 22 -9.61 -18.55 9.74
CA ARG A 22 -10.75 -18.29 10.63
C ARG A 22 -10.50 -18.87 12.02
N PRO A 23 -11.15 -18.32 13.07
CA PRO A 23 -12.00 -17.13 13.11
C PRO A 23 -11.22 -15.83 12.90
N PHE A 24 -11.88 -14.79 12.37
CA PHE A 24 -11.30 -13.46 12.28
C PHE A 24 -11.32 -12.79 13.66
N HIS A 25 -10.16 -12.36 14.14
CA HIS A 25 -10.04 -11.58 15.38
C HIS A 25 -10.15 -10.07 15.09
N TYR A 26 -9.82 -9.67 13.86
CA TYR A 26 -9.87 -8.29 13.37
C TYR A 26 -10.66 -8.21 12.06
N PRO A 27 -12.01 -8.39 12.08
CA PRO A 27 -12.83 -8.36 10.87
C PRO A 27 -12.66 -7.08 10.06
N TRP A 28 -12.43 -5.94 10.73
CA TRP A 28 -12.17 -4.66 10.07
C TRP A 28 -10.96 -4.70 9.13
N ALA A 29 -9.93 -5.48 9.44
CA ALA A 29 -8.76 -5.62 8.56
C ALA A 29 -9.12 -6.36 7.26
N VAL A 30 -9.99 -7.36 7.33
CA VAL A 30 -10.52 -8.07 6.15
C VAL A 30 -11.35 -7.13 5.29
N GLU A 31 -12.24 -6.35 5.92
CA GLU A 31 -13.09 -5.38 5.22
C GLU A 31 -12.26 -4.28 4.56
N LEU A 32 -11.26 -3.77 5.27
CA LEU A 32 -10.37 -2.73 4.73
C LEU A 32 -9.52 -3.26 3.58
N THR A 33 -9.03 -4.48 3.66
CA THR A 33 -8.32 -5.15 2.55
C THR A 33 -9.18 -5.20 1.31
N LYS A 34 -10.43 -5.66 1.44
CA LYS A 34 -11.38 -5.72 0.31
C LYS A 34 -11.63 -4.36 -0.31
N LYS A 35 -11.94 -3.36 0.52
CA LYS A 35 -12.16 -1.98 0.04
C LYS A 35 -10.94 -1.41 -0.68
N HIS A 36 -9.75 -1.67 -0.15
CA HIS A 36 -8.50 -1.22 -0.75
C HIS A 36 -8.27 -1.89 -2.11
N GLU A 37 -8.58 -3.18 -2.24
CA GLU A 37 -8.43 -3.92 -3.50
C GLU A 37 -9.52 -3.56 -4.53
N GLU A 38 -10.74 -3.20 -4.09
CA GLU A 38 -11.82 -2.75 -4.96
C GLU A 38 -11.51 -1.42 -5.67
N ILE A 39 -10.68 -0.56 -5.09
CA ILE A 39 -10.20 0.68 -5.71
C ILE A 39 -8.88 0.48 -6.44
N HIS A 40 -8.64 -0.72 -6.93
CA HIS A 40 -7.46 -1.07 -7.70
C HIS A 40 -7.31 -0.22 -8.96
N TRP A 41 -6.08 0.19 -9.24
CA TRP A 41 -5.65 0.81 -10.48
C TRP A 41 -4.19 0.45 -10.79
N VAL A 42 -3.80 0.58 -12.02
CA VAL A 42 -2.41 0.45 -12.46
C VAL A 42 -1.98 1.69 -13.24
N GLU A 43 -0.68 1.93 -13.30
CA GLU A 43 -0.09 3.13 -13.91
C GLU A 43 -0.50 3.33 -15.37
N ASP A 44 -0.70 2.26 -16.13
CA ASP A 44 -1.08 2.33 -17.54
C ASP A 44 -2.53 2.81 -17.79
N GLU A 45 -3.34 2.91 -16.74
CA GLU A 45 -4.70 3.46 -16.85
C GLU A 45 -4.72 5.00 -16.90
N ALA A 46 -3.60 5.66 -16.55
CA ALA A 46 -3.49 7.11 -16.61
C ALA A 46 -3.27 7.58 -18.05
N GLU A 47 -4.20 8.40 -18.57
CA GLU A 47 -4.06 9.05 -19.88
C GLU A 47 -3.19 10.30 -19.74
N LEU A 48 -1.98 10.28 -20.29
CA LEU A 48 -0.97 11.34 -20.14
C LEU A 48 -0.80 12.23 -21.39
N SER A 49 -1.58 12.08 -22.42
CA SER A 49 -1.39 12.82 -23.67
C SER A 49 -1.55 14.35 -23.49
N GLU A 50 -2.52 14.77 -22.68
CA GLU A 50 -2.71 16.18 -22.35
C GLU A 50 -1.57 16.71 -21.46
N ASP A 51 -1.10 15.92 -20.51
CA ASP A 51 0.03 16.28 -19.63
C ASP A 51 1.31 16.49 -20.45
N VAL A 52 1.58 15.64 -21.43
CA VAL A 52 2.71 15.79 -22.36
C VAL A 52 2.60 17.11 -23.14
N GLN A 53 1.40 17.45 -23.60
CA GLN A 53 1.18 18.70 -24.32
C GLN A 53 1.38 19.93 -23.42
N ASP A 54 0.85 19.87 -22.22
CA ASP A 54 0.99 20.94 -21.23
C ASP A 54 2.45 21.11 -20.80
N TRP A 55 3.15 20.02 -20.59
CA TRP A 55 4.59 20.02 -20.33
C TRP A 55 5.40 20.76 -21.40
N LYS A 56 5.09 20.52 -22.67
CA LYS A 56 5.79 21.13 -23.78
C LYS A 56 5.46 22.62 -23.99
N THR A 57 4.25 23.04 -23.66
CA THR A 57 3.73 24.34 -24.12
C THR A 57 3.42 25.32 -22.99
N LYS A 58 3.16 24.85 -21.77
CA LYS A 58 2.68 25.71 -20.68
C LYS A 58 3.72 25.94 -19.58
N LEU A 59 4.66 25.03 -19.40
CA LEU A 59 5.62 25.08 -18.30
C LEU A 59 6.94 25.73 -18.72
N THR A 60 7.47 26.57 -17.86
CA THR A 60 8.86 27.06 -17.96
C THR A 60 9.85 25.97 -17.57
N GLU A 61 11.11 26.12 -17.96
CA GLU A 61 12.17 25.16 -17.60
C GLU A 61 12.35 24.98 -16.09
N ASN A 62 12.17 26.04 -15.31
CA ASN A 62 12.24 25.98 -13.85
C ASN A 62 11.07 25.18 -13.25
N GLU A 63 9.86 25.34 -13.79
CA GLU A 63 8.70 24.55 -13.38
C GLU A 63 8.86 23.08 -13.75
N LYS A 64 9.37 22.77 -14.93
CA LYS A 64 9.69 21.40 -15.35
C LYS A 64 10.70 20.75 -14.42
N ASP A 65 11.79 21.45 -14.11
CA ASP A 65 12.80 20.92 -13.18
C ASP A 65 12.20 20.68 -11.79
N PHE A 66 11.43 21.60 -11.27
CA PHE A 66 10.75 21.46 -9.99
C PHE A 66 9.83 20.23 -9.94
N VAL A 67 8.96 20.06 -10.92
CA VAL A 67 8.06 18.89 -11.00
C VAL A 67 8.85 17.59 -11.13
N THR A 68 9.90 17.58 -11.97
CA THR A 68 10.77 16.41 -12.14
C THR A 68 11.40 15.98 -10.82
N GLN A 69 11.91 16.92 -10.04
CA GLN A 69 12.54 16.62 -8.74
C GLN A 69 11.50 16.12 -7.73
N ILE A 70 10.29 16.67 -7.71
CA ILE A 70 9.21 16.18 -6.84
C ILE A 70 8.81 14.76 -7.19
N LEU A 71 8.62 14.45 -8.46
CA LEU A 71 8.27 13.08 -8.91
C LEU A 71 9.37 12.07 -8.56
N ARG A 72 10.64 12.46 -8.69
CA ARG A 72 11.78 11.63 -8.26
C ARG A 72 11.77 11.40 -6.76
N LEU A 73 11.50 12.44 -5.98
CA LEU A 73 11.40 12.34 -4.53
C LEU A 73 10.29 11.36 -4.12
N PHE A 74 9.11 11.45 -4.74
CA PHE A 74 8.00 10.56 -4.44
C PHE A 74 8.30 9.11 -4.85
N THR A 75 8.88 8.89 -6.02
CA THR A 75 9.30 7.55 -6.46
C THR A 75 10.22 6.89 -5.42
N GLN A 76 11.24 7.61 -4.95
CA GLN A 76 12.17 7.09 -3.95
C GLN A 76 11.54 6.94 -2.56
N SER A 77 10.65 7.86 -2.18
CA SER A 77 9.94 7.79 -0.90
C SER A 77 9.05 6.55 -0.82
N ASP A 78 8.39 6.19 -1.89
CA ASP A 78 7.51 5.01 -1.93
C ASP A 78 8.30 3.70 -1.85
N VAL A 79 9.55 3.67 -2.27
CA VAL A 79 10.46 2.55 -1.98
C VAL A 79 10.66 2.39 -0.47
N GLN A 80 10.92 3.47 0.25
CA GLN A 80 11.11 3.45 1.69
C GLN A 80 9.82 3.09 2.44
N VAL A 81 8.67 3.59 1.98
CA VAL A 81 7.36 3.23 2.55
C VAL A 81 7.07 1.75 2.33
N GLY A 82 7.36 1.21 1.16
CA GLY A 82 7.24 -0.21 0.86
C GLY A 82 8.12 -1.08 1.78
N ASP A 83 9.37 -0.70 1.94
CA ASP A 83 10.32 -1.38 2.84
C ASP A 83 9.83 -1.37 4.30
N ASN A 84 9.21 -0.28 4.74
CA ASN A 84 8.64 -0.18 6.08
C ASN A 84 7.54 -1.24 6.32
N TYR A 85 6.68 -1.52 5.34
CA TYR A 85 5.72 -2.61 5.43
C TYR A 85 6.41 -3.97 5.52
N HIS A 86 7.38 -4.25 4.67
CA HIS A 86 8.03 -5.55 4.60
C HIS A 86 8.93 -5.84 5.80
N GLU A 87 9.71 -4.87 6.25
CA GLU A 87 10.76 -5.08 7.23
C GLU A 87 10.32 -4.79 8.66
N LEU A 88 9.35 -3.90 8.87
CA LEU A 88 8.94 -3.47 10.20
C LEU A 88 7.53 -3.90 10.57
N MET A 89 6.53 -3.62 9.74
CA MET A 89 5.12 -3.85 10.10
C MET A 89 4.72 -5.32 9.99
N ILE A 90 4.98 -5.96 8.84
CA ILE A 90 4.59 -7.36 8.61
C ILE A 90 5.31 -8.33 9.58
N PRO A 91 6.60 -8.17 9.91
CA PRO A 91 7.24 -8.98 10.94
C PRO A 91 6.70 -8.74 12.34
N LYS A 92 6.21 -7.54 12.64
CA LYS A 92 5.69 -7.18 13.96
C LYS A 92 4.27 -7.67 14.20
N PHE A 93 3.40 -7.52 13.22
CA PHE A 93 1.99 -7.88 13.30
C PHE A 93 1.76 -9.25 12.67
N LYS A 94 1.74 -10.31 13.49
CA LYS A 94 1.75 -11.70 13.03
C LYS A 94 0.38 -12.36 12.95
N ASN A 95 -0.70 -11.59 13.11
CA ASN A 95 -2.05 -12.07 12.85
C ASN A 95 -2.30 -12.11 11.33
N ASN A 96 -2.93 -13.19 10.84
CA ASN A 96 -3.06 -13.44 9.40
C ASN A 96 -3.83 -12.34 8.65
N GLU A 97 -4.99 -11.90 9.13
CA GLU A 97 -5.78 -10.88 8.46
C GLU A 97 -5.10 -9.51 8.46
N ILE A 98 -4.34 -9.19 9.51
CA ILE A 98 -3.53 -7.96 9.56
C ILE A 98 -2.39 -8.04 8.54
N ARG A 99 -1.70 -9.17 8.44
CA ARG A 99 -0.61 -9.35 7.46
C ARG A 99 -1.10 -9.26 6.03
N ASN A 100 -2.25 -9.83 5.72
CA ASN A 100 -2.86 -9.71 4.39
C ASN A 100 -3.19 -8.26 4.04
N MET A 101 -3.73 -7.51 4.98
CA MET A 101 -3.99 -6.08 4.82
C MET A 101 -2.70 -5.30 4.55
N LEU A 102 -1.67 -5.50 5.36
CA LEU A 102 -0.39 -4.83 5.18
C LEU A 102 0.30 -5.21 3.87
N ALA A 103 0.19 -6.46 3.43
CA ALA A 103 0.70 -6.90 2.14
C ALA A 103 -0.02 -6.24 0.97
N SER A 104 -1.35 -6.06 1.07
CA SER A 104 -2.14 -5.31 0.08
C SER A 104 -1.69 -3.84 0.00
N PHE A 105 -1.43 -3.20 1.13
CA PHE A 105 -0.90 -1.83 1.17
C PHE A 105 0.53 -1.76 0.59
N ALA A 106 1.40 -2.69 0.95
CA ALA A 106 2.75 -2.77 0.40
C ALA A 106 2.75 -2.94 -1.14
N ASN A 107 1.86 -3.75 -1.67
CA ASN A 107 1.71 -3.89 -3.13
C ASN A 107 1.33 -2.56 -3.79
N ARG A 108 0.49 -1.74 -3.16
CA ARG A 108 0.10 -0.43 -3.69
C ARG A 108 1.29 0.53 -3.79
N GLU A 109 2.25 0.47 -2.90
CA GLU A 109 3.46 1.28 -2.99
C GLU A 109 4.27 0.97 -4.26
N GLY A 110 4.27 -0.29 -4.72
CA GLY A 110 4.86 -0.66 -6.01
C GLY A 110 4.15 -0.01 -7.20
N VAL A 111 2.82 0.10 -7.17
CA VAL A 111 2.04 0.83 -8.19
C VAL A 111 2.39 2.32 -8.19
N HIS A 112 2.50 2.95 -7.02
CA HIS A 112 2.90 4.35 -6.88
C HIS A 112 4.30 4.60 -7.47
N GLN A 113 5.28 3.75 -7.17
CA GLN A 113 6.63 3.84 -7.72
C GLN A 113 6.61 3.83 -9.26
N ARG A 114 5.88 2.88 -9.86
CA ARG A 114 5.77 2.79 -11.31
C ARG A 114 5.03 3.97 -11.91
N ALA A 115 4.00 4.48 -11.23
CA ALA A 115 3.24 5.63 -11.70
C ALA A 115 4.10 6.91 -11.74
N TYR A 116 4.86 7.20 -10.69
CA TYR A 116 5.78 8.36 -10.68
C TYR A 116 6.93 8.19 -11.65
N ALA A 117 7.45 6.96 -11.81
CA ALA A 117 8.46 6.68 -12.82
C ALA A 117 7.93 6.89 -14.24
N LEU A 118 6.71 6.40 -14.53
CA LEU A 118 6.05 6.60 -15.82
C LEU A 118 5.86 8.09 -16.15
N LEU A 119 5.47 8.91 -15.18
CA LEU A 119 5.37 10.35 -15.35
C LEU A 119 6.72 10.97 -15.73
N ASN A 120 7.79 10.63 -15.01
CA ASN A 120 9.14 11.12 -15.30
C ASN A 120 9.68 10.65 -16.65
N ASP A 121 9.32 9.45 -17.09
CA ASP A 121 9.77 8.88 -18.36
C ASP A 121 8.97 9.42 -19.56
N THR A 122 7.73 9.85 -19.32
CA THR A 122 6.81 10.33 -20.36
C THR A 122 6.93 11.85 -20.58
N LEU A 123 7.13 12.63 -19.52
CA LEU A 123 7.25 14.08 -19.56
C LEU A 123 8.70 14.52 -19.80
#